data_bd626a677e229cc3db633631cf1ca2f9
#
_entry.id   bd626a677e229cc3db633631cf1ca2f9
#
_cell.length_a   1.000
_cell.length_b   1.000
_cell.length_c   1.000
_cell.angle_alpha   90.00
_cell.angle_beta   90.00
_cell.angle_gamma   90.00
#
_symmetry.space_group_name_H-M   'P 1'
#
loop_
_entity.id
_entity.type
_entity.pdbx_description
1 polymer ?
#
loop_
_entity_poly.entity_id
_entity_poly.type
_entity_poly.pdbx_seq_one_letter_code
_entity_poly.pdbx_strand_id
1 'polypeptide(L)'
;MMSCYDRRYVHTPNLDRIASDGVRFANSFVANSLSGPSRACMLTGKHSCGNKFYDNSTCVFDGTQQTFPKILRENGYQTAIIGKWHLESLPTGFDYWEIVPGQGNYYNPDFINMNNDTIRKKGYITNLITDMSIDWMENSRDKKKPFCLLIHHKAIHRNWLPEIKNLSLYEDK
;
A
#
# COMPACT_ATOMS: atom_id res chain seq x y z
N MET A 1 -2.32 -6.51 13.81
CA MET A 1 -1.94 -7.81 14.37
C MET A 1 -2.42 -8.88 13.40
N MET A 2 -1.73 -10.00 13.24
CA MET A 2 -2.12 -11.10 12.35
C MET A 2 -2.14 -12.40 13.17
N SER A 3 -3.17 -13.24 12.99
CA SER A 3 -3.33 -14.48 13.79
C SER A 3 -2.23 -15.51 13.56
N CYS A 4 -1.51 -15.47 12.44
CA CYS A 4 -0.32 -16.31 12.23
C CYS A 4 0.84 -16.02 13.19
N TYR A 5 0.86 -14.84 13.82
CA TYR A 5 1.82 -14.49 14.87
C TYR A 5 1.24 -14.60 16.27
N ASP A 6 -0.05 -14.24 16.45
CA ASP A 6 -0.73 -14.32 17.75
C ASP A 6 -2.24 -14.47 17.56
N ARG A 7 -2.77 -15.61 17.96
CA ARG A 7 -4.21 -15.96 17.81
C ARG A 7 -5.11 -15.46 18.93
N ARG A 8 -4.54 -14.85 19.98
CA ARG A 8 -5.32 -14.46 21.17
C ARG A 8 -6.34 -13.36 20.91
N TYR A 9 -6.08 -12.46 19.95
CA TYR A 9 -6.84 -11.22 19.78
C TYR A 9 -7.58 -11.09 18.46
N VAL A 10 -7.09 -11.71 17.39
CA VAL A 10 -7.64 -11.55 16.05
C VAL A 10 -7.65 -12.87 15.30
N HIS A 11 -8.53 -12.95 14.31
CA HIS A 11 -8.60 -14.07 13.38
C HIS A 11 -8.44 -13.54 11.94
N THR A 12 -7.34 -13.90 11.27
CA THR A 12 -6.98 -13.45 9.92
C THR A 12 -6.69 -14.66 9.00
N PRO A 13 -7.71 -15.47 8.65
CA PRO A 13 -7.52 -16.78 8.04
C PRO A 13 -6.84 -16.71 6.67
N ASN A 14 -7.10 -15.67 5.88
CA ASN A 14 -6.46 -15.52 4.56
C ASN A 14 -4.97 -15.16 4.68
N LEU A 15 -4.58 -14.37 5.69
CA LEU A 15 -3.17 -14.09 5.97
C LEU A 15 -2.48 -15.32 6.57
N ASP A 16 -3.18 -16.09 7.40
CA ASP A 16 -2.67 -17.36 7.95
C ASP A 16 -2.39 -18.37 6.83
N ARG A 17 -3.23 -18.39 5.77
CA ARG A 17 -2.98 -19.22 4.59
C ARG A 17 -1.70 -18.82 3.87
N ILE A 18 -1.46 -17.51 3.66
CA ILE A 18 -0.20 -17.03 3.06
C ILE A 18 1.01 -17.44 3.93
N ALA A 19 0.88 -17.36 5.26
CA ALA A 19 1.94 -17.78 6.16
C ALA A 19 2.21 -19.28 6.16
N SER A 20 1.19 -20.10 5.92
CA SER A 20 1.30 -21.57 5.87
C SER A 20 1.85 -22.05 4.52
N ASP A 21 1.42 -21.44 3.42
CA ASP A 21 1.82 -21.84 2.07
C ASP A 21 3.17 -21.25 1.64
N GLY A 22 3.64 -20.21 2.36
CA GLY A 22 4.87 -19.49 2.09
C GLY A 22 5.85 -19.46 3.27
N VAL A 23 6.37 -18.29 3.58
CA VAL A 23 7.35 -18.07 4.65
C VAL A 23 6.85 -17.02 5.62
N ARG A 24 6.94 -17.32 6.92
CA ARG A 24 6.68 -16.39 8.01
C ARG A 24 8.01 -16.02 8.69
N PHE A 25 8.40 -14.77 8.60
CA PHE A 25 9.61 -14.26 9.26
C PHE A 25 9.36 -14.05 10.75
N ALA A 26 10.13 -14.73 11.61
CA ALA A 26 10.05 -14.55 13.05
C ALA A 26 10.70 -13.22 13.50
N ASN A 27 11.73 -12.79 12.79
CA ASN A 27 12.44 -11.54 13.05
C ASN A 27 12.47 -10.71 11.76
N SER A 28 11.91 -9.50 11.82
CA SER A 28 11.91 -8.56 10.73
C SER A 28 12.11 -7.14 11.26
N PHE A 29 12.96 -6.35 10.61
CA PHE A 29 13.35 -5.02 11.05
C PHE A 29 13.09 -4.00 9.96
N VAL A 30 12.69 -2.78 10.36
CA VAL A 30 12.53 -1.67 9.43
C VAL A 30 13.74 -0.73 9.50
N ALA A 31 14.17 -0.23 8.34
CA ALA A 31 15.28 0.71 8.26
C ALA A 31 14.91 2.11 8.80
N ASN A 32 13.64 2.50 8.69
CA ASN A 32 13.08 3.71 9.27
C ASN A 32 11.59 3.46 9.57
N SER A 33 11.14 3.69 10.80
CA SER A 33 9.80 3.33 11.26
C SER A 33 8.71 4.39 10.99
N LEU A 34 9.04 5.49 10.32
CA LEU A 34 8.06 6.46 9.84
C LEU A 34 7.49 6.04 8.48
N SER A 35 6.23 6.40 8.20
CA SER A 35 5.48 5.97 7.02
C SER A 35 6.18 6.28 5.70
N GLY A 36 6.43 7.56 5.39
CA GLY A 36 7.08 7.99 4.14
C GLY A 36 8.51 7.44 4.01
N PRO A 37 9.39 7.65 5.02
CA PRO A 37 10.74 7.11 5.00
C PRO A 37 10.80 5.59 4.81
N SER A 38 9.93 4.82 5.47
CA SER A 38 9.83 3.37 5.29
C SER A 38 9.48 3.01 3.84
N ARG A 39 8.51 3.72 3.23
CA ARG A 39 8.11 3.52 1.84
C ARG A 39 9.25 3.84 0.88
N ALA A 40 9.96 4.94 1.09
CA ALA A 40 11.13 5.32 0.31
C ALA A 40 12.26 4.27 0.42
N CYS A 41 12.51 3.73 1.63
CA CYS A 41 13.47 2.65 1.83
C CYS A 41 13.06 1.38 1.07
N MET A 42 11.80 0.98 1.13
CA MET A 42 11.30 -0.20 0.41
C MET A 42 11.38 -0.03 -1.11
N LEU A 43 11.01 1.15 -1.63
CA LEU A 43 11.05 1.42 -3.07
C LEU A 43 12.46 1.41 -3.64
N THR A 44 13.41 2.00 -2.91
CA THR A 44 14.78 2.21 -3.39
C THR A 44 15.77 1.12 -2.99
N GLY A 45 15.44 0.31 -1.98
CA GLY A 45 16.40 -0.60 -1.34
C GLY A 45 17.50 0.12 -0.57
N LYS A 46 17.35 1.42 -0.27
CA LYS A 46 18.35 2.25 0.40
C LYS A 46 17.82 2.75 1.75
N HIS A 47 18.71 2.86 2.74
CA HIS A 47 18.42 3.59 3.98
C HIS A 47 18.12 5.07 3.70
N SER A 48 17.44 5.76 4.64
CA SER A 48 17.07 7.16 4.50
C SER A 48 18.25 8.09 4.18
N CYS A 49 19.44 7.81 4.69
CA CYS A 49 20.66 8.56 4.35
C CYS A 49 21.05 8.43 2.86
N GLY A 50 20.72 7.30 2.21
CA GLY A 50 20.98 7.06 0.80
C GLY A 50 19.88 7.56 -0.13
N ASN A 51 18.60 7.44 0.28
CA ASN A 51 17.47 7.89 -0.53
C ASN A 51 17.02 9.34 -0.24
N LYS A 52 17.59 9.97 0.80
CA LYS A 52 17.35 11.37 1.21
C LYS A 52 15.94 11.67 1.67
N PHE A 53 15.16 10.67 2.06
CA PHE A 53 13.82 10.85 2.60
C PHE A 53 13.80 10.49 4.10
N TYR A 54 13.79 11.51 4.94
CA TYR A 54 14.02 11.37 6.39
C TYR A 54 12.78 11.45 7.25
N ASP A 55 11.77 12.23 6.84
CA ASP A 55 10.57 12.51 7.61
C ASP A 55 9.32 12.68 6.74
N ASN A 56 8.15 12.82 7.37
CA ASN A 56 6.85 12.96 6.70
C ASN A 56 6.42 14.43 6.49
N SER A 57 7.23 15.41 6.88
CA SER A 57 6.79 16.81 6.96
C SER A 57 7.57 17.74 6.06
N THR A 58 8.84 17.46 5.84
CA THR A 58 9.75 18.35 5.09
C THR A 58 10.30 17.70 3.82
N CYS A 59 10.28 16.37 3.73
CA CYS A 59 10.85 15.65 2.61
C CYS A 59 9.85 15.42 1.48
N VAL A 60 10.30 15.62 0.25
CA VAL A 60 9.63 15.21 -0.99
C VAL A 60 10.47 14.12 -1.63
N PHE A 61 9.84 13.01 -2.01
CA PHE A 61 10.57 11.90 -2.63
C PHE A 61 11.03 12.28 -4.03
N ASP A 62 12.34 12.15 -4.25
CA ASP A 62 12.92 12.32 -5.57
C ASP A 62 12.58 11.10 -6.46
N GLY A 63 11.56 11.28 -7.29
CA GLY A 63 11.09 10.26 -8.23
C GLY A 63 12.07 9.93 -9.34
N THR A 64 13.21 10.62 -9.48
CA THR A 64 14.26 10.26 -10.46
C THR A 64 15.11 9.09 -9.99
N GLN A 65 15.15 8.82 -8.70
CA GLN A 65 15.89 7.71 -8.13
C GLN A 65 15.46 6.37 -8.72
N GLN A 66 16.41 5.44 -8.80
CA GLN A 66 16.12 4.06 -9.15
C GLN A 66 15.28 3.40 -8.05
N THR A 67 14.18 2.77 -8.47
CA THR A 67 13.26 2.03 -7.60
C THR A 67 12.96 0.66 -8.21
N PHE A 68 12.59 -0.32 -7.36
CA PHE A 68 12.31 -1.66 -7.87
C PHE A 68 11.16 -1.71 -8.90
N PRO A 69 10.09 -0.88 -8.82
CA PRO A 69 9.09 -0.86 -9.88
C PRO A 69 9.64 -0.41 -11.24
N LYS A 70 10.57 0.56 -11.26
CA LYS A 70 11.25 0.97 -12.51
C LYS A 70 12.03 -0.20 -13.12
N ILE A 71 12.83 -0.89 -12.30
CA ILE A 71 13.62 -2.05 -12.74
C ILE A 71 12.70 -3.14 -13.31
N LEU A 72 11.59 -3.45 -12.62
CA LEU A 72 10.63 -4.45 -13.09
C LEU A 72 9.99 -4.03 -14.40
N ARG A 73 9.59 -2.76 -14.53
CA ARG A 73 8.99 -2.21 -15.73
C ARG A 73 9.94 -2.29 -16.93
N GLU A 74 11.20 -1.92 -16.73
CA GLU A 74 12.28 -2.03 -17.75
C GLU A 74 12.52 -3.48 -18.19
N ASN A 75 12.17 -4.46 -17.32
CA ASN A 75 12.29 -5.89 -17.61
C ASN A 75 10.94 -6.54 -18.00
N GLY A 76 10.01 -5.76 -18.53
CA GLY A 76 8.78 -6.25 -19.15
C GLY A 76 7.62 -6.53 -18.20
N TYR A 77 7.75 -6.22 -16.92
CA TYR A 77 6.63 -6.27 -15.98
C TYR A 77 5.68 -5.10 -16.20
N GLN A 78 4.41 -5.35 -16.04
CA GLN A 78 3.42 -4.30 -15.89
C GLN A 78 3.31 -3.90 -14.42
N THR A 79 3.47 -2.62 -14.11
CA THR A 79 3.61 -2.14 -12.73
C THR A 79 2.44 -1.25 -12.34
N ALA A 80 1.89 -1.45 -11.15
CA ALA A 80 0.82 -0.62 -10.63
C ALA A 80 0.94 -0.36 -9.12
N ILE A 81 0.38 0.78 -8.67
CA ILE A 81 0.19 1.07 -7.25
C ILE A 81 -1.19 1.65 -7.00
N ILE A 82 -1.90 1.10 -6.01
CA ILE A 82 -3.23 1.54 -5.62
C ILE A 82 -3.27 1.76 -4.10
N GLY A 83 -3.74 2.94 -3.69
CA GLY A 83 -3.91 3.31 -2.30
C GLY A 83 -2.88 4.29 -1.76
N LYS A 84 -2.44 4.14 -0.52
CA LYS A 84 -1.59 5.12 0.16
C LYS A 84 -0.21 5.23 -0.46
N TRP A 85 0.14 6.43 -0.94
CA TRP A 85 1.48 6.77 -1.43
C TRP A 85 2.35 7.45 -0.36
N HIS A 86 1.94 8.61 0.10
CA HIS A 86 2.54 9.35 1.24
C HIS A 86 4.05 9.64 1.07
N LEU A 87 4.44 10.08 -0.11
CA LEU A 87 5.81 10.48 -0.43
C LEU A 87 5.93 11.91 -0.96
N GLU A 88 4.84 12.69 -0.85
CA GLU A 88 4.74 14.11 -1.21
C GLU A 88 5.11 14.42 -2.68
N SER A 89 5.21 13.40 -3.51
CA SER A 89 5.42 13.47 -4.96
C SER A 89 4.43 12.56 -5.66
N LEU A 90 4.27 12.67 -6.97
CA LEU A 90 3.51 11.69 -7.75
C LEU A 90 4.33 10.41 -7.96
N PRO A 91 3.69 9.24 -8.08
CA PRO A 91 4.37 7.98 -8.36
C PRO A 91 5.11 8.00 -9.72
N THR A 92 6.30 7.43 -9.75
CA THR A 92 7.09 7.22 -10.97
C THR A 92 7.48 5.76 -11.11
N GLY A 93 7.63 5.28 -12.36
CA GLY A 93 7.99 3.89 -12.62
C GLY A 93 6.82 2.91 -12.56
N PHE A 94 5.58 3.42 -12.61
CA PHE A 94 4.37 2.63 -12.69
C PHE A 94 3.63 2.89 -14.00
N ASP A 95 3.03 1.86 -14.56
CA ASP A 95 2.16 1.96 -15.75
C ASP A 95 0.74 2.40 -15.37
N TYR A 96 0.34 2.12 -14.13
CA TYR A 96 -0.92 2.55 -13.55
C TYR A 96 -0.76 2.96 -12.09
N TRP A 97 -1.43 4.02 -11.69
CA TRP A 97 -1.56 4.34 -10.27
C TRP A 97 -2.84 5.13 -9.98
N GLU A 98 -3.40 4.88 -8.81
CA GLU A 98 -4.46 5.67 -8.21
C GLU A 98 -4.20 5.73 -6.70
N ILE A 99 -3.83 6.91 -6.22
CA ILE A 99 -3.26 7.09 -4.88
C ILE A 99 -4.14 7.95 -3.98
N VAL A 100 -4.05 7.69 -2.69
CA VAL A 100 -4.71 8.49 -1.66
C VAL A 100 -3.80 9.65 -1.27
N PRO A 101 -4.27 10.91 -1.28
CA PRO A 101 -3.50 12.06 -0.81
C PRO A 101 -3.21 11.95 0.69
N GLY A 102 -1.96 12.22 1.07
CA GLY A 102 -1.50 12.21 2.45
C GLY A 102 -1.84 10.91 3.20
N GLN A 103 -2.56 11.02 4.31
CA GLN A 103 -2.99 9.87 5.13
C GLN A 103 -4.33 9.27 4.68
N GLY A 104 -5.09 9.97 3.87
CA GLY A 104 -6.44 9.59 3.44
C GLY A 104 -7.49 9.53 4.55
N ASN A 105 -8.73 9.38 4.16
CA ASN A 105 -9.87 9.18 5.05
C ASN A 105 -10.36 7.74 5.01
N TYR A 106 -10.88 7.22 6.11
CA TYR A 106 -11.46 5.86 6.16
C TYR A 106 -12.74 5.75 5.35
N TYR A 107 -13.55 6.80 5.36
CA TYR A 107 -14.80 6.86 4.61
C TYR A 107 -14.75 7.97 3.57
N ASN A 108 -15.28 7.68 2.39
CA ASN A 108 -15.39 8.60 1.26
C ASN A 108 -14.05 9.30 0.96
N PRO A 109 -12.96 8.55 0.78
CA PRO A 109 -11.65 9.11 0.52
C PRO A 109 -11.59 9.79 -0.84
N ASP A 110 -10.68 10.76 -0.94
CA ASP A 110 -10.23 11.28 -2.22
C ASP A 110 -9.10 10.40 -2.76
N PHE A 111 -9.07 10.23 -4.09
CA PHE A 111 -7.99 9.58 -4.82
C PHE A 111 -7.46 10.51 -5.89
N ILE A 112 -6.17 10.49 -6.14
CA ILE A 112 -5.53 11.17 -7.25
C ILE A 112 -5.23 10.11 -8.31
N ASN A 113 -5.66 10.35 -9.54
CA ASN A 113 -5.44 9.46 -10.68
C ASN A 113 -4.24 9.90 -11.54
N MET A 114 -3.92 9.13 -12.58
CA MET A 114 -2.78 9.40 -13.49
C MET A 114 -2.91 10.72 -14.27
N ASN A 115 -4.10 11.28 -14.40
CA ASN A 115 -4.32 12.60 -15.00
C ASN A 115 -4.13 13.76 -14.00
N ASN A 116 -3.75 13.43 -12.75
CA ASN A 116 -3.67 14.36 -11.63
C ASN A 116 -5.02 14.94 -11.20
N ASP A 117 -6.12 14.27 -11.54
CA ASP A 117 -7.45 14.63 -11.05
C ASP A 117 -7.68 14.05 -9.67
N THR A 118 -8.25 14.85 -8.77
CA THR A 118 -8.70 14.39 -7.45
C THR A 118 -10.18 14.00 -7.51
N ILE A 119 -10.47 12.73 -7.26
CA ILE A 119 -11.82 12.17 -7.33
C ILE A 119 -12.22 11.61 -5.97
N ARG A 120 -13.34 12.10 -5.43
CA ARG A 120 -13.94 11.53 -4.21
C ARG A 120 -14.70 10.26 -4.53
N LYS A 121 -14.34 9.14 -3.88
CA LYS A 121 -15.06 7.87 -4.01
C LYS A 121 -15.88 7.59 -2.76
N LYS A 122 -17.17 7.27 -2.94
CA LYS A 122 -18.08 6.93 -1.83
C LYS A 122 -17.82 5.49 -1.38
N GLY A 123 -17.57 5.29 -0.07
CA GLY A 123 -17.40 3.97 0.52
C GLY A 123 -16.30 3.92 1.57
N TYR A 124 -16.00 2.70 2.03
CA TYR A 124 -14.93 2.41 2.99
C TYR A 124 -13.62 2.17 2.24
N ILE A 125 -12.55 2.85 2.64
CA ILE A 125 -11.29 2.91 1.87
C ILE A 125 -10.66 1.53 1.62
N THR A 126 -10.75 0.60 2.59
CA THR A 126 -10.16 -0.75 2.41
C THR A 126 -10.87 -1.51 1.29
N ASN A 127 -12.20 -1.42 1.23
CA ASN A 127 -12.98 -2.05 0.15
C ASN A 127 -12.67 -1.40 -1.19
N LEU A 128 -12.70 -0.06 -1.25
CA LEU A 128 -12.39 0.68 -2.48
C LEU A 128 -11.01 0.32 -3.05
N ILE A 129 -9.97 0.29 -2.21
CA ILE A 129 -8.62 -0.10 -2.65
C ILE A 129 -8.60 -1.57 -3.12
N THR A 130 -9.30 -2.45 -2.41
CA THR A 130 -9.39 -3.87 -2.79
C THR A 130 -10.09 -4.04 -4.12
N ASP A 131 -11.27 -3.42 -4.30
CA ASP A 131 -12.08 -3.53 -5.53
C ASP A 131 -11.32 -2.98 -6.74
N MET A 132 -10.68 -1.82 -6.59
CA MET A 132 -9.83 -1.24 -7.64
C MET A 132 -8.64 -2.12 -7.99
N SER A 133 -8.05 -2.80 -6.99
CA SER A 133 -6.93 -3.73 -7.21
C SER A 133 -7.36 -4.99 -7.94
N ILE A 134 -8.53 -5.52 -7.60
CA ILE A 134 -9.13 -6.67 -8.29
C ILE A 134 -9.49 -6.28 -9.74
N ASP A 135 -10.14 -5.14 -9.92
CA ASP A 135 -10.49 -4.65 -11.26
C ASP A 135 -9.25 -4.47 -12.15
N TRP A 136 -8.19 -3.89 -11.61
CA TRP A 136 -6.94 -3.76 -12.34
C TRP A 136 -6.36 -5.13 -12.74
N MET A 137 -6.35 -6.09 -11.82
CA MET A 137 -5.85 -7.44 -12.08
C MET A 137 -6.67 -8.20 -13.12
N GLU A 138 -7.99 -8.04 -13.11
CA GLU A 138 -8.91 -8.81 -13.95
C GLU A 138 -9.17 -8.15 -15.30
N ASN A 139 -9.28 -6.83 -15.35
CA ASN A 139 -9.81 -6.11 -16.50
C ASN A 139 -8.82 -5.15 -17.15
N SER A 140 -7.85 -4.60 -16.40
CA SER A 140 -7.04 -3.49 -16.89
C SER A 140 -5.63 -3.89 -17.35
N ARG A 141 -5.02 -4.90 -16.70
CA ARG A 141 -3.67 -5.32 -17.05
C ARG A 141 -3.62 -6.22 -18.29
N ASP A 142 -2.52 -6.21 -19.00
CA ASP A 142 -2.19 -7.21 -20.03
C ASP A 142 -1.90 -8.57 -19.37
N LYS A 143 -2.80 -9.54 -19.55
CA LYS A 143 -2.68 -10.89 -18.95
C LYS A 143 -1.51 -11.72 -19.50
N LYS A 144 -0.89 -11.27 -20.59
CA LYS A 144 0.29 -11.94 -21.19
C LYS A 144 1.61 -11.50 -20.54
N LYS A 145 1.59 -10.42 -19.75
CA LYS A 145 2.78 -9.90 -19.07
C LYS A 145 2.80 -10.28 -17.60
N PRO A 146 3.99 -10.53 -17.04
CA PRO A 146 4.14 -10.56 -15.59
C PRO A 146 3.78 -9.18 -15.01
N PHE A 147 3.38 -9.15 -13.76
CA PHE A 147 2.98 -7.88 -13.14
C PHE A 147 3.54 -7.71 -11.73
N CYS A 148 3.61 -6.47 -11.31
CA CYS A 148 3.88 -6.06 -9.94
C CYS A 148 2.81 -5.05 -9.51
N LEU A 149 1.95 -5.44 -8.57
CA LEU A 149 0.90 -4.59 -8.03
C LEU A 149 1.16 -4.32 -6.54
N LEU A 150 1.31 -3.05 -6.20
CA LEU A 150 1.41 -2.59 -4.81
C LEU A 150 0.02 -2.16 -4.32
N ILE A 151 -0.51 -2.89 -3.35
CA ILE A 151 -1.80 -2.60 -2.72
C ILE A 151 -1.53 -2.00 -1.34
N HIS A 152 -1.73 -0.70 -1.21
CA HIS A 152 -1.35 0.04 -0.01
C HIS A 152 -2.56 0.55 0.77
N HIS A 153 -3.05 -0.26 1.70
CA HIS A 153 -4.17 0.11 2.55
C HIS A 153 -3.82 1.22 3.55
N LYS A 154 -4.82 2.06 3.90
CA LYS A 154 -4.76 2.98 5.04
C LYS A 154 -4.85 2.24 6.37
N ALA A 155 -5.71 1.25 6.47
CA ALA A 155 -5.85 0.43 7.67
C ALA A 155 -4.50 -0.28 7.95
N ILE A 156 -4.10 -0.31 9.14
CA ILE A 156 -4.69 -0.02 10.46
C ILE A 156 -4.14 1.28 11.09
N HIS A 157 -3.96 2.35 10.31
CA HIS A 157 -3.49 3.62 10.85
C HIS A 157 -4.55 4.25 11.77
N ARG A 158 -4.11 5.02 12.79
CA ARG A 158 -5.03 5.86 13.58
C ARG A 158 -5.88 6.73 12.59
N ASN A 159 -7.14 6.96 12.79
CA ASN A 159 -8.00 6.85 14.00
C ASN A 159 -8.67 5.48 14.15
N TRP A 160 -8.20 4.42 13.49
CA TRP A 160 -8.73 3.05 13.62
C TRP A 160 -10.24 2.93 13.41
N LEU A 161 -10.80 3.68 12.48
CA LEU A 161 -12.23 3.59 12.19
C LEU A 161 -12.52 2.27 11.46
N PRO A 162 -13.28 1.35 12.07
CA PRO A 162 -13.64 0.10 11.43
C PRO A 162 -14.73 0.34 10.37
N GLU A 163 -14.91 -0.61 9.48
CA GLU A 163 -16.10 -0.66 8.66
C GLU A 163 -17.32 -0.96 9.52
N ILE A 164 -18.46 -0.28 9.26
CA ILE A 164 -19.68 -0.37 10.07
C ILE A 164 -20.13 -1.82 10.28
N LYS A 165 -20.07 -2.65 9.25
CA LYS A 165 -20.46 -4.08 9.35
C LYS A 165 -19.62 -4.90 10.31
N ASN A 166 -18.44 -4.41 10.71
CA ASN A 166 -17.49 -5.10 11.58
C ASN A 166 -17.46 -4.52 13.00
N LEU A 167 -18.34 -3.57 13.35
CA LEU A 167 -18.33 -2.92 14.67
C LEU A 167 -18.51 -3.92 15.82
N SER A 168 -19.40 -4.90 15.64
CA SER A 168 -19.70 -5.90 16.68
C SER A 168 -18.79 -7.13 16.67
N LEU A 169 -17.80 -7.20 15.78
CA LEU A 169 -17.02 -8.43 15.56
C LEU A 169 -16.29 -8.96 16.82
N TYR A 170 -16.03 -8.11 17.82
CA TYR A 170 -15.29 -8.44 19.05
C TYR A 170 -15.94 -7.89 20.31
N GLU A 171 -17.26 -7.60 20.30
CA GLU A 171 -17.98 -7.05 21.46
C GLU A 171 -17.99 -7.99 22.66
N ASP A 172 -17.87 -9.31 22.43
CA ASP A 172 -17.91 -10.34 23.47
C ASP A 172 -16.50 -10.79 23.96
N LYS A 173 -15.43 -10.04 23.65
CA LYS A 173 -14.05 -10.41 23.99
C LYS A 173 -13.37 -9.43 24.92
#